data_cd262f0d405c252bcc8f7215d995a469
#
_entry.id   cd262f0d405c252bcc8f7215d995a469
#
_cell.length_a   1.000
_cell.length_b   1.000
_cell.length_c   1.000
_cell.angle_alpha   90.00
_cell.angle_beta   90.00
_cell.angle_gamma   90.00
#
_symmetry.space_group_name_H-M   'P 1'
#
loop_
_entity.id
_entity.type
_entity.pdbx_description
1 polymer ?
#
loop_
_entity_poly.entity_id
_entity_poly.type
_entity_poly.pdbx_seq_one_letter_code
_entity_poly.pdbx_strand_id
1 'polypeptide(L)'
;MTRAERSFLVLDIETILDPELPLPQPLTEGSALPPAPFHQIVVVGVCWMDQNYTAQRFGILGEGKSEAGMLGDITRFLEERRPDIVSWNGRGFDLPVMAARCLRHGIRFTHYYAIRDTRFRFSPDGHFDVMDYLADFGAARPARLDTVARLIGLPGKIGVDGKDVGPLIHAGKLAEVQAYCLGDVFQTTAVFLRLQLVRGILDMARYKEAMTTLLDRGAADPRLLSVVNACNRKRLLLEG
;
A
#
# COMPACT_ATOMS: atom_id res chain seq x y z
N MET A 1 -15.49 -3.30 -26.96
CA MET A 1 -14.59 -2.48 -26.11
C MET A 1 -13.37 -3.33 -25.82
N THR A 2 -12.22 -2.98 -26.36
CA THR A 2 -10.95 -3.62 -26.00
C THR A 2 -10.73 -3.42 -24.50
N ARG A 3 -10.54 -4.51 -23.76
CA ARG A 3 -10.18 -4.48 -22.33
C ARG A 3 -8.92 -3.62 -22.24
N ALA A 4 -8.96 -2.52 -21.50
CA ALA A 4 -7.76 -1.74 -21.23
C ALA A 4 -6.67 -2.69 -20.69
N GLU A 5 -5.42 -2.48 -21.09
CA GLU A 5 -4.31 -3.29 -20.60
C GLU A 5 -4.34 -3.32 -19.07
N ARG A 6 -4.29 -4.53 -18.50
CA ARG A 6 -4.32 -4.72 -17.05
C ARG A 6 -3.13 -3.99 -16.43
N SER A 7 -3.35 -3.30 -15.33
CA SER A 7 -2.31 -2.61 -14.58
C SER A 7 -2.60 -2.70 -13.10
N PHE A 8 -1.60 -2.48 -12.26
CA PHE A 8 -1.74 -2.60 -10.82
C PHE A 8 -1.31 -1.29 -10.15
N LEU A 9 -2.01 -0.93 -9.10
CA LEU A 9 -1.63 0.15 -8.20
C LEU A 9 -1.42 -0.42 -6.80
N VAL A 10 -0.18 -0.59 -6.40
CA VAL A 10 0.12 -0.90 -5.00
C VAL A 10 -0.07 0.39 -4.21
N LEU A 11 -0.87 0.32 -3.15
CA LEU A 11 -1.33 1.48 -2.38
C LEU A 11 -1.11 1.24 -0.90
N ASP A 12 -0.69 2.28 -0.20
CA ASP A 12 -0.63 2.39 1.25
C ASP A 12 -0.94 3.82 1.67
N ILE A 13 -1.56 4.02 2.85
CA ILE A 13 -1.85 5.34 3.39
C ILE A 13 -1.29 5.50 4.80
N GLU A 14 -0.86 6.72 5.11
CA GLU A 14 -0.55 7.10 6.48
C GLU A 14 -1.59 8.06 7.02
N THR A 15 -1.93 7.89 8.29
CA THR A 15 -3.00 8.66 8.93
C THR A 15 -2.59 9.19 10.30
N ILE A 16 -3.24 10.27 10.70
CA ILE A 16 -3.28 10.74 12.09
C ILE A 16 -4.72 10.64 12.60
N LEU A 17 -4.93 10.77 13.89
CA LEU A 17 -6.27 10.96 14.42
C LEU A 17 -6.82 12.31 13.95
N ASP A 18 -8.08 12.32 13.52
CA ASP A 18 -8.76 13.54 13.08
C ASP A 18 -8.99 14.48 14.28
N PRO A 19 -8.35 15.67 14.32
CA PRO A 19 -8.50 16.60 15.45
C PRO A 19 -9.92 17.17 15.56
N GLU A 20 -10.70 17.14 14.47
CA GLU A 20 -12.08 17.61 14.46
C GLU A 20 -13.10 16.53 14.81
N LEU A 21 -12.67 15.27 14.94
CA LEU A 21 -13.51 14.15 15.35
C LEU A 21 -12.88 13.41 16.55
N PRO A 22 -13.00 13.96 17.77
CA PRO A 22 -12.37 13.36 18.94
C PRO A 22 -12.94 11.99 19.25
N LEU A 23 -12.09 11.08 19.71
CA LEU A 23 -12.49 9.77 20.17
C LEU A 23 -13.41 9.86 21.38
N PRO A 24 -14.44 9.01 21.48
CA PRO A 24 -15.31 8.94 22.66
C PRO A 24 -14.56 8.63 23.96
N GLN A 25 -13.46 7.87 23.83
CA GLN A 25 -12.58 7.51 24.93
C GLN A 25 -11.11 7.56 24.47
N PRO A 26 -10.17 7.96 25.33
CA PRO A 26 -8.75 7.95 25.01
C PRO A 26 -8.26 6.53 24.66
N LEU A 27 -7.31 6.44 23.73
CA LEU A 27 -6.63 5.18 23.45
C LEU A 27 -5.71 4.82 24.62
N THR A 28 -5.76 3.55 25.01
CA THR A 28 -4.83 2.96 25.98
C THR A 28 -3.81 2.11 25.25
N GLU A 29 -2.69 1.79 25.90
CA GLU A 29 -1.69 0.91 25.34
C GLU A 29 -2.33 -0.46 24.99
N GLY A 30 -2.08 -0.93 23.75
CA GLY A 30 -2.67 -2.17 23.24
C GLY A 30 -4.10 -2.05 22.69
N SER A 31 -4.71 -0.85 22.71
CA SER A 31 -6.00 -0.63 22.04
C SER A 31 -5.91 -0.96 20.55
N ALA A 32 -7.00 -1.51 20.03
CA ALA A 32 -7.17 -1.64 18.58
C ALA A 32 -7.18 -0.26 17.92
N LEU A 33 -6.80 -0.18 16.64
CA LEU A 33 -6.93 1.06 15.87
C LEU A 33 -8.38 1.53 15.89
N PRO A 34 -8.63 2.84 16.04
CA PRO A 34 -9.96 3.40 15.95
C PRO A 34 -10.65 3.06 14.63
N PRO A 35 -11.99 3.07 14.57
CA PRO A 35 -12.72 2.93 13.32
C PRO A 35 -12.31 3.96 12.26
N ALA A 36 -12.45 3.60 10.99
CA ALA A 36 -12.05 4.39 9.82
C ALA A 36 -12.41 5.89 9.85
N PRO A 37 -13.58 6.34 10.33
CA PRO A 37 -13.90 7.76 10.36
C PRO A 37 -12.99 8.64 11.21
N PHE A 38 -12.34 8.07 12.22
CA PHE A 38 -11.47 8.82 13.12
C PHE A 38 -10.06 9.10 12.56
N HIS A 39 -9.77 8.59 11.36
CA HIS A 39 -8.49 8.76 10.71
C HIS A 39 -8.54 9.88 9.69
N GLN A 40 -7.54 10.78 9.73
CA GLN A 40 -7.27 11.78 8.70
C GLN A 40 -6.05 11.34 7.89
N ILE A 41 -6.18 11.30 6.56
CA ILE A 41 -5.09 10.89 5.67
C ILE A 41 -4.06 12.02 5.56
N VAL A 42 -2.79 11.69 5.75
CA VAL A 42 -1.67 12.64 5.61
C VAL A 42 -0.70 12.27 4.50
N VAL A 43 -0.66 11.01 4.09
CA VAL A 43 0.16 10.51 2.97
C VAL A 43 -0.62 9.44 2.20
N VAL A 44 -0.48 9.42 0.87
CA VAL A 44 -0.95 8.35 -0.02
C VAL A 44 0.24 7.91 -0.85
N GLY A 45 0.86 6.79 -0.48
CA GLY A 45 1.98 6.19 -1.20
C GLY A 45 1.52 5.20 -2.25
N VAL A 46 2.18 5.18 -3.41
CA VAL A 46 1.81 4.27 -4.49
C VAL A 46 3.02 3.75 -5.27
N CYS A 47 2.86 2.53 -5.82
CA CYS A 47 3.68 1.99 -6.89
C CYS A 47 2.78 1.61 -8.07
N TRP A 48 3.02 2.23 -9.23
CA TRP A 48 2.36 1.85 -10.48
C TRP A 48 3.10 0.69 -11.14
N MET A 49 2.36 -0.36 -11.51
CA MET A 49 2.89 -1.52 -12.23
C MET A 49 2.07 -1.76 -13.51
N ASP A 50 2.76 -2.22 -14.55
CA ASP A 50 2.12 -2.62 -15.80
C ASP A 50 1.52 -4.05 -15.75
N GLN A 51 0.93 -4.46 -16.86
CA GLN A 51 0.34 -5.78 -17.04
C GLN A 51 1.33 -6.95 -16.93
N ASN A 52 2.64 -6.68 -17.06
CA ASN A 52 3.71 -7.65 -16.95
C ASN A 52 4.27 -7.74 -15.52
N TYR A 53 3.60 -7.11 -14.55
CA TYR A 53 4.05 -6.99 -13.16
C TYR A 53 5.36 -6.20 -13.00
N THR A 54 5.68 -5.31 -13.95
CA THR A 54 6.89 -4.50 -13.91
C THR A 54 6.61 -3.17 -13.21
N ALA A 55 7.35 -2.88 -12.14
CA ALA A 55 7.26 -1.60 -11.43
C ALA A 55 7.72 -0.45 -12.34
N GLN A 56 6.82 0.50 -12.59
CA GLN A 56 7.07 1.66 -13.45
C GLN A 56 7.50 2.87 -12.66
N ARG A 57 6.79 3.19 -11.57
CA ARG A 57 7.02 4.41 -10.80
C ARG A 57 6.51 4.29 -9.37
N PHE A 58 7.29 4.81 -8.41
CA PHE A 58 6.86 5.16 -7.07
C PHE A 58 6.44 6.62 -7.00
N GLY A 59 5.53 6.96 -6.09
CA GLY A 59 5.13 8.35 -5.87
C GLY A 59 4.24 8.53 -4.65
N ILE A 60 4.15 9.79 -4.23
CA ILE A 60 3.16 10.26 -3.27
C ILE A 60 2.07 10.99 -4.06
N LEU A 61 0.84 10.52 -3.96
CA LEU A 61 -0.28 11.17 -4.64
C LEU A 61 -0.76 12.38 -3.83
N GLY A 62 -0.99 13.48 -4.54
CA GLY A 62 -1.44 14.73 -3.92
C GLY A 62 -0.42 15.37 -3.00
N GLU A 63 0.88 15.13 -3.22
CA GLU A 63 1.96 15.74 -2.43
C GLU A 63 1.81 17.26 -2.37
N GLY A 64 1.88 17.81 -1.14
CA GLY A 64 1.70 19.25 -0.91
C GLY A 64 0.25 19.75 -0.94
N LYS A 65 -0.74 18.86 -1.15
CA LYS A 65 -2.16 19.20 -1.15
C LYS A 65 -2.82 18.93 0.20
N SER A 66 -4.01 19.50 0.39
CA SER A 66 -4.90 19.13 1.49
C SER A 66 -5.39 17.68 1.33
N GLU A 67 -5.93 17.11 2.40
CA GLU A 67 -6.55 15.77 2.35
C GLU A 67 -7.59 15.62 1.23
N ALA A 68 -8.47 16.61 1.08
CA ALA A 68 -9.44 16.63 -0.01
C ALA A 68 -8.76 16.63 -1.39
N GLY A 69 -7.64 17.33 -1.53
CA GLY A 69 -6.85 17.35 -2.76
C GLY A 69 -6.19 16.00 -3.05
N MET A 70 -5.61 15.35 -2.04
CA MET A 70 -5.05 14.00 -2.15
C MET A 70 -6.11 12.98 -2.55
N LEU A 71 -7.26 13.00 -1.88
CA LEU A 71 -8.39 12.13 -2.20
C LEU A 71 -8.94 12.37 -3.61
N GLY A 72 -9.04 13.64 -4.03
CA GLY A 72 -9.46 13.98 -5.39
C GLY A 72 -8.50 13.44 -6.45
N ASP A 73 -7.20 13.48 -6.19
CA ASP A 73 -6.20 12.95 -7.13
C ASP A 73 -6.23 11.42 -7.21
N ILE A 74 -6.26 10.72 -6.06
CA ILE A 74 -6.28 9.25 -6.07
C ILE A 74 -7.58 8.70 -6.65
N THR A 75 -8.75 9.26 -6.29
CA THR A 75 -10.03 8.77 -6.80
C THR A 75 -10.17 9.01 -8.30
N ARG A 76 -9.71 10.16 -8.81
CA ARG A 76 -9.64 10.45 -10.25
C ARG A 76 -8.70 9.49 -10.96
N PHE A 77 -7.49 9.27 -10.43
CA PHE A 77 -6.53 8.32 -11.00
C PHE A 77 -7.13 6.91 -11.11
N LEU A 78 -7.77 6.42 -10.04
CA LEU A 78 -8.43 5.12 -10.03
C LEU A 78 -9.59 5.04 -11.03
N GLU A 79 -10.37 6.11 -11.21
CA GLU A 79 -11.48 6.16 -12.15
C GLU A 79 -11.00 6.16 -13.61
N GLU A 80 -9.94 6.89 -13.91
CA GLU A 80 -9.38 7.04 -15.26
C GLU A 80 -8.58 5.80 -15.70
N ARG A 81 -7.75 5.26 -14.81
CA ARG A 81 -6.82 4.15 -15.13
C ARG A 81 -7.37 2.78 -14.85
N ARG A 82 -8.31 2.67 -13.93
CA ARG A 82 -8.95 1.41 -13.51
C ARG A 82 -7.97 0.26 -13.21
N PRO A 83 -6.90 0.50 -12.44
CA PRO A 83 -5.98 -0.56 -12.07
C PRO A 83 -6.63 -1.54 -11.11
N ASP A 84 -6.08 -2.74 -11.04
CA ASP A 84 -6.30 -3.57 -9.85
C ASP A 84 -5.50 -2.96 -8.68
N ILE A 85 -6.16 -2.68 -7.58
CA ILE A 85 -5.50 -2.19 -6.37
C ILE A 85 -4.79 -3.37 -5.70
N VAL A 86 -3.58 -3.15 -5.24
CA VAL A 86 -2.82 -4.10 -4.40
C VAL A 86 -2.50 -3.40 -3.08
N SER A 87 -2.71 -4.06 -1.94
CA SER A 87 -2.46 -3.48 -0.64
C SER A 87 -2.02 -4.52 0.39
N TRP A 88 -1.56 -4.07 1.53
CA TRP A 88 -1.38 -4.87 2.73
C TRP A 88 -2.40 -4.50 3.79
N ASN A 89 -3.40 -5.33 4.04
CA ASN A 89 -4.54 -5.04 4.93
C ASN A 89 -5.41 -3.85 4.49
N GLY A 90 -5.35 -3.48 3.21
CA GLY A 90 -6.09 -2.31 2.73
C GLY A 90 -7.60 -2.51 2.74
N ARG A 91 -8.06 -3.75 2.75
CA ARG A 91 -9.47 -4.09 2.94
C ARG A 91 -9.93 -3.80 4.37
N GLY A 92 -9.05 -4.00 5.34
CA GLY A 92 -9.31 -3.73 6.75
C GLY A 92 -9.07 -2.29 7.17
N PHE A 93 -8.25 -1.53 6.42
CA PHE A 93 -7.84 -0.19 6.82
C PHE A 93 -7.90 0.85 5.69
N ASP A 94 -7.04 0.79 4.69
CA ASP A 94 -6.83 1.87 3.71
C ASP A 94 -8.11 2.26 2.98
N LEU A 95 -8.79 1.29 2.36
CA LEU A 95 -9.98 1.57 1.55
C LEU A 95 -11.19 2.02 2.42
N PRO A 96 -11.47 1.43 3.58
CA PRO A 96 -12.46 1.98 4.52
C PRO A 96 -12.15 3.40 4.98
N VAL A 97 -10.88 3.72 5.30
CA VAL A 97 -10.48 5.09 5.67
C VAL A 97 -10.69 6.04 4.49
N MET A 98 -10.18 5.71 3.30
CA MET A 98 -10.41 6.53 2.09
C MET A 98 -11.91 6.75 1.84
N ALA A 99 -12.75 5.71 1.99
CA ALA A 99 -14.19 5.82 1.81
C ALA A 99 -14.84 6.76 2.84
N ALA A 100 -14.46 6.67 4.12
CA ALA A 100 -14.94 7.57 5.17
C ALA A 100 -14.50 9.02 4.93
N ARG A 101 -13.26 9.22 4.48
CA ARG A 101 -12.74 10.56 4.17
C ARG A 101 -13.37 11.14 2.89
N CYS A 102 -13.64 10.31 1.89
CA CYS A 102 -14.43 10.72 0.72
C CYS A 102 -15.85 11.14 1.12
N LEU A 103 -16.49 10.43 2.05
CA LEU A 103 -17.78 10.82 2.61
C LEU A 103 -17.71 12.20 3.30
N ARG A 104 -16.66 12.44 4.13
CA ARG A 104 -16.45 13.73 4.79
C ARG A 104 -16.34 14.89 3.80
N HIS A 105 -15.59 14.71 2.71
CA HIS A 105 -15.28 15.77 1.74
C HIS A 105 -16.25 15.82 0.56
N GLY A 106 -17.25 14.94 0.49
CA GLY A 106 -18.18 14.88 -0.64
C GLY A 106 -17.53 14.46 -1.96
N ILE A 107 -16.45 13.68 -1.91
CA ILE A 107 -15.69 13.23 -3.08
C ILE A 107 -16.23 11.88 -3.55
N ARG A 108 -16.47 11.75 -4.86
CA ARG A 108 -16.91 10.48 -5.44
C ARG A 108 -15.76 9.45 -5.41
N PHE A 109 -16.09 8.24 -4.96
CA PHE A 109 -15.17 7.10 -4.98
C PHE A 109 -15.76 5.98 -5.84
N THR A 110 -16.00 6.31 -7.11
CA THR A 110 -16.71 5.46 -8.08
C THR A 110 -16.01 4.12 -8.27
N HIS A 111 -14.67 4.12 -8.39
CA HIS A 111 -13.88 2.89 -8.54
C HIS A 111 -14.17 1.88 -7.41
N TYR A 112 -14.24 2.36 -6.17
CA TYR A 112 -14.50 1.51 -5.01
C TYR A 112 -15.94 0.98 -4.95
N TYR A 113 -16.93 1.83 -5.25
CA TYR A 113 -18.33 1.48 -5.07
C TYR A 113 -18.99 0.85 -6.29
N ALA A 114 -18.58 1.22 -7.52
CA ALA A 114 -19.20 0.75 -8.75
C ALA A 114 -18.56 -0.53 -9.31
N ILE A 115 -17.29 -0.80 -9.02
CA ILE A 115 -16.61 -2.02 -9.46
C ILE A 115 -16.79 -3.10 -8.39
N ARG A 116 -17.62 -4.12 -8.71
CA ARG A 116 -17.93 -5.22 -7.79
C ARG A 116 -16.67 -5.87 -7.20
N ASP A 117 -15.69 -6.17 -8.06
CA ASP A 117 -14.49 -6.92 -7.67
C ASP A 117 -13.60 -6.16 -6.69
N THR A 118 -13.62 -4.82 -6.69
CA THR A 118 -12.89 -4.01 -5.70
C THR A 118 -13.35 -4.31 -4.26
N ARG A 119 -14.65 -4.58 -4.05
CA ARG A 119 -15.25 -4.85 -2.74
C ARG A 119 -15.48 -6.33 -2.46
N PHE A 120 -15.44 -7.18 -3.49
CA PHE A 120 -15.67 -8.61 -3.30
C PHE A 120 -14.39 -9.28 -2.80
N ARG A 121 -14.40 -9.68 -1.52
CA ARG A 121 -13.25 -10.18 -0.77
C ARG A 121 -12.48 -11.31 -1.47
N PHE A 122 -13.19 -12.20 -2.14
CA PHE A 122 -12.61 -13.40 -2.74
C PHE A 122 -12.22 -13.20 -4.22
N SER A 123 -12.44 -12.03 -4.80
CA SER A 123 -11.96 -11.74 -6.15
C SER A 123 -10.48 -11.39 -6.12
N PRO A 124 -9.65 -11.98 -7.00
CA PRO A 124 -8.28 -11.55 -7.21
C PRO A 124 -8.17 -10.30 -8.09
N ASP A 125 -9.29 -9.87 -8.68
CA ASP A 125 -9.39 -8.71 -9.55
C ASP A 125 -9.95 -7.51 -8.78
N GLY A 126 -9.66 -6.30 -9.25
CA GLY A 126 -10.13 -5.06 -8.67
C GLY A 126 -9.42 -4.65 -7.38
N HIS A 127 -9.33 -5.53 -6.38
CA HIS A 127 -8.54 -5.29 -5.18
C HIS A 127 -7.93 -6.59 -4.63
N PHE A 128 -6.62 -6.69 -4.67
CA PHE A 128 -5.83 -7.79 -4.13
C PHE A 128 -5.19 -7.37 -2.80
N ASP A 129 -5.82 -7.75 -1.69
CA ASP A 129 -5.24 -7.58 -0.35
C ASP A 129 -4.28 -8.74 -0.06
N VAL A 130 -2.98 -8.44 -0.05
CA VAL A 130 -1.92 -9.46 0.08
C VAL A 130 -1.98 -10.14 1.45
N MET A 131 -2.24 -9.39 2.53
CA MET A 131 -2.36 -9.96 3.87
C MET A 131 -3.55 -10.91 3.97
N ASP A 132 -4.70 -10.48 3.46
CA ASP A 132 -5.94 -11.26 3.49
C ASP A 132 -5.81 -12.55 2.66
N TYR A 133 -5.16 -12.45 1.50
CA TYR A 133 -4.89 -13.61 0.64
C TYR A 133 -3.95 -14.61 1.32
N LEU A 134 -2.86 -14.15 1.94
CA LEU A 134 -1.92 -15.01 2.68
C LEU A 134 -2.52 -15.63 3.94
N ALA A 135 -3.54 -14.97 4.52
CA ALA A 135 -4.30 -15.49 5.65
C ALA A 135 -5.49 -16.39 5.23
N ASP A 136 -5.53 -16.79 3.94
CA ASP A 136 -6.63 -17.59 3.38
C ASP A 136 -8.01 -17.00 3.75
N PHE A 137 -8.14 -15.69 3.53
CA PHE A 137 -9.34 -14.90 3.80
C PHE A 137 -9.88 -15.03 5.23
N GLY A 138 -8.96 -15.17 6.18
CA GLY A 138 -9.26 -15.24 7.61
C GLY A 138 -9.31 -16.67 8.19
N ALA A 139 -9.04 -17.70 7.38
CA ALA A 139 -8.90 -19.08 7.88
C ALA A 139 -7.59 -19.28 8.68
N ALA A 140 -6.53 -18.53 8.33
CA ALA A 140 -5.29 -18.47 9.09
C ALA A 140 -5.13 -17.11 9.79
N ARG A 141 -4.28 -17.07 10.82
CA ARG A 141 -3.96 -15.81 11.50
C ARG A 141 -3.13 -14.92 10.57
N PRO A 142 -3.51 -13.64 10.35
CA PRO A 142 -2.74 -12.73 9.53
C PRO A 142 -1.40 -12.41 10.18
N ALA A 143 -0.34 -12.34 9.38
CA ALA A 143 0.97 -11.87 9.80
C ALA A 143 1.10 -10.36 9.54
N ARG A 144 2.09 -9.71 10.17
CA ARG A 144 2.46 -8.33 9.85
C ARG A 144 3.29 -8.28 8.57
N LEU A 145 3.22 -7.16 7.83
CA LEU A 145 4.07 -6.92 6.66
C LEU A 145 5.55 -7.12 6.99
N ASP A 146 6.02 -6.55 8.10
CA ASP A 146 7.39 -6.69 8.61
C ASP A 146 7.85 -8.15 8.66
N THR A 147 7.01 -9.05 9.17
CA THR A 147 7.34 -10.47 9.30
C THR A 147 7.45 -11.16 7.94
N VAL A 148 6.49 -10.91 7.06
CA VAL A 148 6.47 -11.53 5.71
C VAL A 148 7.56 -10.94 4.82
N ALA A 149 7.83 -9.65 4.94
CA ALA A 149 8.93 -8.98 4.27
C ALA A 149 10.28 -9.63 4.61
N ARG A 150 10.58 -9.80 5.90
CA ARG A 150 11.81 -10.47 6.36
C ARG A 150 11.90 -11.93 5.92
N LEU A 151 10.78 -12.64 5.86
CA LEU A 151 10.73 -14.02 5.36
C LEU A 151 11.31 -14.15 3.96
N ILE A 152 11.07 -13.18 3.08
CA ILE A 152 11.52 -13.21 1.69
C ILE A 152 12.85 -12.47 1.44
N GLY A 153 13.43 -11.82 2.46
CA GLY A 153 14.73 -11.13 2.36
C GLY A 153 14.66 -9.61 2.27
N LEU A 154 13.48 -9.02 2.53
CA LEU A 154 13.34 -7.58 2.74
C LEU A 154 13.71 -7.21 4.19
N PRO A 155 14.06 -5.94 4.47
CA PRO A 155 14.47 -5.54 5.81
C PRO A 155 13.32 -5.54 6.83
N GLY A 156 12.08 -5.41 6.40
CA GLY A 156 10.97 -5.09 7.28
C GLY A 156 10.97 -3.61 7.67
N LYS A 157 10.52 -3.28 8.87
CA LYS A 157 10.48 -1.90 9.37
C LYS A 157 11.88 -1.35 9.61
N ILE A 158 12.12 -0.13 9.13
CA ILE A 158 13.37 0.61 9.32
C ILE A 158 13.04 1.97 9.97
N GLY A 159 13.39 2.12 11.24
CA GLY A 159 13.38 3.39 11.97
C GLY A 159 12.01 3.89 12.42
N VAL A 160 11.00 3.94 11.55
CA VAL A 160 9.66 4.47 11.83
C VAL A 160 8.65 3.33 11.99
N ASP A 161 7.72 3.49 12.93
CA ASP A 161 6.56 2.61 13.09
C ASP A 161 5.26 3.44 12.91
N GLY A 162 4.14 2.81 12.60
CA GLY A 162 2.85 3.48 12.44
C GLY A 162 2.44 4.36 13.63
N LYS A 163 2.84 3.99 14.87
CA LYS A 163 2.63 4.80 16.08
C LYS A 163 3.42 6.12 16.08
N ASP A 164 4.48 6.21 15.28
CA ASP A 164 5.36 7.40 15.22
C ASP A 164 4.83 8.43 14.19
N VAL A 165 3.88 8.06 13.33
CA VAL A 165 3.33 8.94 12.29
C VAL A 165 2.76 10.22 12.86
N GLY A 166 1.89 10.14 13.88
CA GLY A 166 1.32 11.32 14.54
C GLY A 166 2.39 12.26 15.12
N PRO A 167 3.29 11.78 15.99
CA PRO A 167 4.42 12.55 16.48
C PRO A 167 5.28 13.19 15.38
N LEU A 168 5.59 12.48 14.31
CA LEU A 168 6.38 13.00 13.19
C LEU A 168 5.65 14.12 12.43
N ILE A 169 4.36 13.97 12.17
CA ILE A 169 3.55 15.01 11.52
C ILE A 169 3.50 16.26 12.40
N HIS A 170 3.28 16.14 13.72
CA HIS A 170 3.29 17.26 14.65
C HIS A 170 4.66 17.95 14.73
N ALA A 171 5.75 17.21 14.54
CA ALA A 171 7.10 17.74 14.47
C ALA A 171 7.48 18.35 13.10
N GLY A 172 6.56 18.39 12.13
CA GLY A 172 6.82 18.91 10.78
C GLY A 172 7.68 17.98 9.89
N LYS A 173 7.82 16.71 10.25
CA LYS A 173 8.67 15.72 9.59
C LYS A 173 7.92 14.88 8.55
N LEU A 174 7.10 15.53 7.73
CA LEU A 174 6.29 14.87 6.70
C LEU A 174 7.14 14.01 5.74
N ALA A 175 8.36 14.46 5.41
CA ALA A 175 9.25 13.71 4.52
C ALA A 175 9.66 12.33 5.08
N GLU A 176 9.80 12.21 6.42
CA GLU A 176 10.08 10.92 7.07
C GLU A 176 8.86 9.97 6.97
N VAL A 177 7.65 10.50 7.12
CA VAL A 177 6.40 9.75 6.96
C VAL A 177 6.19 9.31 5.51
N GLN A 178 6.50 10.18 4.53
CA GLN A 178 6.45 9.84 3.11
C GLN A 178 7.43 8.71 2.74
N ALA A 179 8.65 8.77 3.27
CA ALA A 179 9.65 7.70 3.05
C ALA A 179 9.21 6.38 3.70
N TYR A 180 8.61 6.43 4.88
CA TYR A 180 8.06 5.27 5.57
C TYR A 180 6.92 4.63 4.76
N CYS A 181 5.92 5.39 4.36
CA CYS A 181 4.81 4.92 3.52
C CYS A 181 5.31 4.28 2.19
N LEU A 182 6.25 4.94 1.49
CA LEU A 182 6.85 4.36 0.29
C LEU A 182 7.65 3.09 0.57
N GLY A 183 8.28 2.98 1.74
CA GLY A 183 8.94 1.76 2.20
C GLY A 183 7.95 0.60 2.35
N ASP A 184 6.77 0.84 2.90
CA ASP A 184 5.71 -0.17 3.03
C ASP A 184 5.11 -0.53 1.65
N VAL A 185 4.92 0.46 0.76
CA VAL A 185 4.53 0.23 -0.65
C VAL A 185 5.56 -0.64 -1.39
N PHE A 186 6.87 -0.34 -1.24
CA PHE A 186 7.94 -1.12 -1.87
C PHE A 186 7.93 -2.57 -1.38
N GLN A 187 7.84 -2.78 -0.07
CA GLN A 187 7.84 -4.12 0.52
C GLN A 187 6.58 -4.90 0.16
N THR A 188 5.41 -4.25 0.16
CA THR A 188 4.15 -4.85 -0.32
C THR A 188 4.26 -5.26 -1.78
N THR A 189 4.87 -4.43 -2.64
CA THR A 189 5.10 -4.76 -4.06
C THR A 189 5.99 -6.00 -4.20
N ALA A 190 7.09 -6.07 -3.46
CA ALA A 190 8.00 -7.22 -3.50
C ALA A 190 7.32 -8.52 -3.01
N VAL A 191 6.53 -8.44 -1.92
CA VAL A 191 5.76 -9.59 -1.42
C VAL A 191 4.69 -10.01 -2.44
N PHE A 192 4.02 -9.06 -3.07
CA PHE A 192 3.04 -9.34 -4.13
C PHE A 192 3.68 -10.07 -5.31
N LEU A 193 4.84 -9.61 -5.80
CA LEU A 193 5.58 -10.30 -6.87
C LEU A 193 5.97 -11.73 -6.48
N ARG A 194 6.50 -11.93 -5.27
CA ARG A 194 6.82 -13.27 -4.77
C ARG A 194 5.58 -14.17 -4.70
N LEU A 195 4.46 -13.60 -4.28
CA LEU A 195 3.21 -14.34 -4.23
C LEU A 195 2.71 -14.72 -5.65
N GLN A 196 2.90 -13.85 -6.66
CA GLN A 196 2.55 -14.21 -8.04
C GLN A 196 3.41 -15.37 -8.57
N LEU A 197 4.69 -15.45 -8.18
CA LEU A 197 5.53 -16.62 -8.47
C LEU A 197 4.99 -17.89 -7.79
N VAL A 198 4.69 -17.82 -6.49
CA VAL A 198 4.15 -18.95 -5.73
C VAL A 198 2.81 -19.43 -6.29
N ARG A 199 1.98 -18.52 -6.79
CA ARG A 199 0.71 -18.82 -7.47
C ARG A 199 0.88 -19.41 -8.88
N GLY A 200 2.08 -19.42 -9.44
CA GLY A 200 2.34 -19.85 -10.80
C GLY A 200 1.88 -18.86 -11.88
N ILE A 201 1.57 -17.61 -11.51
CA ILE A 201 1.23 -16.53 -12.45
C ILE A 201 2.48 -16.00 -13.15
N LEU A 202 3.58 -15.86 -12.39
CA LEU A 202 4.91 -15.57 -12.91
C LEU A 202 5.74 -16.85 -12.90
N ASP A 203 6.46 -17.08 -13.98
CA ASP A 203 7.57 -18.03 -13.96
C ASP A 203 8.82 -17.42 -13.30
N MET A 204 9.84 -18.23 -13.06
CA MET A 204 11.06 -17.82 -12.37
C MET A 204 11.80 -16.69 -13.11
N ALA A 205 11.84 -16.73 -14.43
CA ALA A 205 12.56 -15.73 -15.24
C ALA A 205 11.87 -14.36 -15.14
N ARG A 206 10.54 -14.32 -15.35
CA ARG A 206 9.75 -13.11 -15.23
C ARG A 206 9.72 -12.56 -13.81
N TYR A 207 9.67 -13.43 -12.81
CA TYR A 207 9.76 -13.00 -11.41
C TYR A 207 11.10 -12.30 -11.12
N LYS A 208 12.24 -12.89 -11.55
CA LYS A 208 13.57 -12.29 -11.36
C LYS A 208 13.69 -10.95 -12.09
N GLU A 209 13.19 -10.85 -13.30
CA GLU A 209 13.15 -9.60 -14.07
C GLU A 209 12.34 -8.51 -13.34
N ALA A 210 11.11 -8.83 -12.94
CA ALA A 210 10.23 -7.90 -12.24
C ALA A 210 10.82 -7.46 -10.88
N MET A 211 11.40 -8.40 -10.12
CA MET A 211 12.04 -8.09 -8.84
C MET A 211 13.30 -7.23 -9.01
N THR A 212 14.12 -7.51 -10.03
CA THR A 212 15.30 -6.69 -10.36
C THR A 212 14.87 -5.27 -10.72
N THR A 213 13.88 -5.13 -11.60
CA THR A 213 13.33 -3.81 -11.96
C THR A 213 12.76 -3.07 -10.76
N LEU A 214 12.08 -3.76 -9.84
CA LEU A 214 11.58 -3.17 -8.60
C LEU A 214 12.74 -2.61 -7.75
N LEU A 215 13.80 -3.39 -7.55
CA LEU A 215 14.99 -2.98 -6.82
C LEU A 215 15.69 -1.77 -7.47
N ASP A 216 15.80 -1.76 -8.79
CA ASP A 216 16.43 -0.67 -9.54
C ASP A 216 15.59 0.61 -9.48
N ARG A 217 14.25 0.49 -9.60
CA ARG A 217 13.34 1.65 -9.43
C ARG A 217 13.38 2.19 -8.01
N GLY A 218 13.42 1.31 -7.00
CA GLY A 218 13.57 1.72 -5.62
C GLY A 218 14.91 2.41 -5.35
N ALA A 219 16.01 1.90 -5.93
CA ALA A 219 17.33 2.52 -5.81
C ALA A 219 17.42 3.91 -6.48
N ALA A 220 16.58 4.19 -7.47
CA ALA A 220 16.50 5.48 -8.12
C ALA A 220 15.71 6.53 -7.33
N ASP A 221 14.96 6.14 -6.29
CA ASP A 221 14.20 7.05 -5.41
C ASP A 221 14.97 7.25 -4.09
N PRO A 222 15.46 8.47 -3.78
CA PRO A 222 16.21 8.73 -2.55
C PRO A 222 15.46 8.34 -1.26
N ARG A 223 14.13 8.39 -1.26
CA ARG A 223 13.28 8.03 -0.13
C ARG A 223 13.30 6.54 0.18
N LEU A 224 13.65 5.70 -0.79
CA LEU A 224 13.68 4.23 -0.68
C LEU A 224 15.08 3.64 -0.48
N LEU A 225 16.15 4.46 -0.56
CA LEU A 225 17.54 3.98 -0.50
C LEU A 225 17.84 3.18 0.76
N SER A 226 17.31 3.58 1.92
CA SER A 226 17.50 2.86 3.18
C SER A 226 16.91 1.44 3.13
N VAL A 227 15.72 1.30 2.56
CA VAL A 227 15.03 0.01 2.40
C VAL A 227 15.77 -0.86 1.39
N VAL A 228 16.09 -0.31 0.21
CA VAL A 228 16.73 -1.07 -0.88
C VAL A 228 18.12 -1.56 -0.50
N ASN A 229 18.93 -0.71 0.16
CA ASN A 229 20.29 -1.07 0.61
C ASN A 229 20.29 -2.15 1.70
N ALA A 230 19.22 -2.24 2.49
CA ALA A 230 19.09 -3.25 3.53
C ALA A 230 18.47 -4.58 3.02
N CYS A 231 18.12 -4.68 1.74
CA CYS A 231 17.57 -5.90 1.15
C CYS A 231 18.62 -7.00 0.99
N ASN A 232 18.26 -8.23 1.30
CA ASN A 232 19.04 -9.42 0.92
C ASN A 232 18.71 -9.79 -0.54
N ARG A 233 19.47 -9.22 -1.48
CA ARG A 233 19.23 -9.41 -2.93
C ARG A 233 19.28 -10.90 -3.35
N LYS A 234 20.22 -11.71 -2.81
CA LYS A 234 20.30 -13.14 -3.12
C LYS A 234 19.00 -13.86 -2.76
N ARG A 235 18.46 -13.59 -1.56
CA ARG A 235 17.19 -14.21 -1.13
C ARG A 235 16.00 -13.68 -1.94
N LEU A 236 15.98 -12.40 -2.30
CA LEU A 236 14.94 -11.82 -3.14
C LEU A 236 14.95 -12.39 -4.55
N LEU A 237 16.11 -12.62 -5.14
CA LEU A 237 16.27 -13.16 -6.49
C LEU A 237 16.34 -14.69 -6.52
N LEU A 238 16.22 -15.37 -5.36
CA LEU A 238 16.30 -16.82 -5.24
C LEU A 238 17.60 -17.37 -5.89
N GLU A 239 18.70 -16.67 -5.64
CA GLU A 239 20.04 -17.09 -6.02
C GLU A 239 20.61 -17.95 -4.89
N GLY A 240 20.91 -19.21 -5.24
CA GLY A 240 21.47 -20.20 -4.30
C GLY A 240 22.94 -19.91 -3.93
#